data_1d9045e50a786c195fe83a749a6dcc22
#
_entry.id   1d9045e50a786c195fe83a749a6dcc22
#
_cell.length_a   1.000
_cell.length_b   1.000
_cell.length_c   1.000
_cell.angle_alpha   90.00
_cell.angle_beta   90.00
_cell.angle_gamma   90.00
#
_symmetry.space_group_name_H-M   'P 1'
#
loop_
_entity.id
_entity.type
_entity.pdbx_description
1 polymer ?
#
loop_
_entity_poly.entity_id
_entity_poly.type
_entity_poly.pdbx_seq_one_letter_code
_entity_poly.pdbx_strand_id
1 'polypeptide(L)'
;MKRTLSFLLALIIALSAFSMAAFAADAPKSKTEALFDKLYTATELQVTFTPDKKLVGNLPITTLTLYAKGKDLAIDTKLKFFPVRLVKTGDACYAYSPLLPFAYLSIDSKVIDGIIGDKDIWEYVHKTVDSARLLLAYVKSYDEKIGDETYLVEEFNDREHVTTKFYYKGDMLKRVSVYNESDKTTQVFAIDNYSFTVAPRIFKAPFGIDLTKLLKLFGVIKGLPIA
;
A
#
# COMPACT_ATOMS: atom_id res chain seq x y z
N MET A 1 10.58 -12.90 -3.95
CA MET A 1 9.19 -12.63 -4.30
C MET A 1 8.22 -12.73 -3.12
N LYS A 2 8.19 -13.78 -2.29
CA LYS A 2 7.27 -13.85 -1.12
C LYS A 2 7.44 -12.71 -0.09
N ARG A 3 8.63 -12.12 0.05
CA ARG A 3 8.92 -11.06 1.07
C ARG A 3 8.52 -9.65 0.66
N THR A 4 8.56 -9.31 -0.62
CA THR A 4 8.12 -7.99 -1.14
C THR A 4 6.61 -7.83 -1.14
N LEU A 5 5.94 -8.94 -1.30
CA LEU A 5 4.49 -9.06 -1.20
C LEU A 5 3.99 -8.87 0.21
N SER A 6 4.73 -9.42 1.17
CA SER A 6 4.48 -9.22 2.60
C SER A 6 4.49 -7.75 3.01
N PHE A 7 5.01 -6.84 2.18
CA PHE A 7 5.13 -5.42 2.56
C PHE A 7 3.92 -4.56 2.18
N LEU A 8 3.35 -4.72 0.99
CA LEU A 8 2.02 -4.16 0.71
C LEU A 8 0.99 -4.76 1.69
N LEU A 9 1.09 -6.06 1.90
CA LEU A 9 0.41 -6.79 2.96
C LEU A 9 0.78 -6.22 4.33
N ALA A 10 2.02 -5.91 4.65
CA ALA A 10 2.43 -5.39 5.96
C ALA A 10 2.04 -3.94 6.20
N LEU A 11 1.96 -3.08 5.19
CA LEU A 11 1.37 -1.74 5.35
C LEU A 11 -0.14 -1.86 5.63
N ILE A 12 -0.80 -2.78 4.97
CA ILE A 12 -2.19 -3.10 5.19
C ILE A 12 -2.33 -3.98 6.46
N ILE A 13 -1.38 -4.87 6.77
CA ILE A 13 -1.32 -5.72 7.97
C ILE A 13 -0.81 -4.93 9.19
N ALA A 14 0.03 -3.93 9.07
CA ALA A 14 0.32 -3.00 10.18
C ALA A 14 -0.94 -2.24 10.61
N LEU A 15 -1.91 -2.14 9.71
CA LEU A 15 -3.27 -1.73 10.04
C LEU A 15 -4.15 -2.91 10.55
N SER A 16 -3.80 -4.19 10.38
CA SER A 16 -4.68 -5.35 10.63
C SER A 16 -4.25 -6.30 11.76
N ALA A 17 -3.13 -6.09 12.39
CA ALA A 17 -2.56 -7.06 13.34
C ALA A 17 -3.10 -6.95 14.78
N PHE A 18 -4.27 -6.35 15.00
CA PHE A 18 -4.66 -5.99 16.35
C PHE A 18 -6.11 -6.30 16.71
N SER A 19 -6.38 -6.98 17.82
CA SER A 19 -7.69 -7.39 18.32
C SER A 19 -8.23 -6.57 19.50
N MET A 20 -9.40 -6.02 19.28
CA MET A 20 -10.45 -5.50 20.18
C MET A 20 -10.12 -4.57 21.36
N ALA A 21 -10.54 -3.30 21.24
CA ALA A 21 -11.05 -2.50 22.34
C ALA A 21 -12.04 -1.42 21.86
N ALA A 22 -13.10 -1.22 22.60
CA ALA A 22 -14.16 -0.28 22.29
C ALA A 22 -13.71 1.18 22.47
N PHE A 23 -14.06 2.04 21.51
CA PHE A 23 -13.93 3.49 21.64
C PHE A 23 -14.94 4.02 22.66
N ALA A 24 -14.50 4.88 23.59
CA ALA A 24 -15.40 5.65 24.43
C ALA A 24 -16.10 6.73 23.58
N ALA A 25 -17.40 6.85 23.71
CA ALA A 25 -18.27 7.61 22.79
C ALA A 25 -18.14 9.14 22.83
N ASP A 26 -17.29 9.76 23.66
CA ASP A 26 -17.27 11.19 23.94
C ASP A 26 -15.92 11.92 23.71
N ALA A 27 -14.93 11.28 23.08
CA ALA A 27 -13.69 11.98 22.71
C ALA A 27 -13.81 12.64 21.33
N PRO A 28 -13.20 13.83 21.09
CA PRO A 28 -13.15 14.37 19.74
C PRO A 28 -12.49 13.39 18.81
N LYS A 29 -13.11 13.12 17.64
CA LYS A 29 -12.58 12.15 16.67
C LYS A 29 -11.12 12.45 16.38
N SER A 30 -10.25 11.47 16.59
CA SER A 30 -8.85 11.56 16.24
C SER A 30 -8.68 11.69 14.72
N LYS A 31 -7.56 12.23 14.26
CA LYS A 31 -7.24 12.28 12.81
C LYS A 31 -7.16 10.88 12.22
N THR A 32 -6.68 9.92 12.99
CA THR A 32 -6.63 8.50 12.60
C THR A 32 -8.02 7.92 12.39
N GLU A 33 -8.96 8.23 13.29
CA GLU A 33 -10.35 7.78 13.13
C GLU A 33 -11.02 8.43 11.91
N ALA A 34 -10.81 9.73 11.72
CA ALA A 34 -11.29 10.42 10.52
C ALA A 34 -10.68 9.86 9.23
N LEU A 35 -9.42 9.44 9.26
CA LEU A 35 -8.78 8.74 8.14
C LEU A 35 -9.40 7.37 7.89
N PHE A 36 -9.68 6.62 8.95
CA PHE A 36 -10.37 5.32 8.85
C PHE A 36 -11.77 5.45 8.26
N ASP A 37 -12.54 6.48 8.65
CA ASP A 37 -13.84 6.77 8.04
C ASP A 37 -13.71 7.02 6.54
N LYS A 38 -12.71 7.83 6.12
CA LYS A 38 -12.44 8.09 4.72
C LYS A 38 -12.03 6.83 3.95
N LEU A 39 -11.18 5.99 4.53
CA LEU A 39 -10.78 4.71 3.92
C LEU A 39 -11.95 3.75 3.78
N TYR A 40 -12.84 3.70 4.78
CA TYR A 40 -14.00 2.82 4.78
C TYR A 40 -15.05 3.20 3.73
N THR A 41 -15.17 4.48 3.42
CA THR A 41 -16.12 4.98 2.41
C THR A 41 -15.49 5.21 1.03
N ALA A 42 -14.19 5.03 0.92
CA ALA A 42 -13.47 5.26 -0.32
C ALA A 42 -13.82 4.23 -1.40
N THR A 43 -13.90 4.71 -2.63
CA THR A 43 -13.99 3.89 -3.86
C THR A 43 -12.78 4.10 -4.75
N GLU A 44 -11.93 5.06 -4.38
CA GLU A 44 -10.69 5.39 -5.06
C GLU A 44 -9.60 5.64 -4.02
N LEU A 45 -8.41 5.15 -4.29
CA LEU A 45 -7.25 5.35 -3.43
C LEU A 45 -5.97 5.42 -4.26
N GLN A 46 -5.16 6.42 -3.98
CA GLN A 46 -3.77 6.47 -4.39
C GLN A 46 -2.93 6.59 -3.14
N VAL A 47 -1.90 5.77 -3.00
CA VAL A 47 -0.92 5.89 -1.92
C VAL A 47 0.49 5.70 -2.46
N THR A 48 1.38 6.63 -2.12
CA THR A 48 2.81 6.57 -2.48
C THR A 48 3.62 6.42 -1.20
N PHE A 49 4.54 5.48 -1.22
CA PHE A 49 5.44 5.24 -0.11
C PHE A 49 6.84 4.83 -0.58
N THR A 50 7.81 5.11 0.25
CA THR A 50 9.19 4.67 0.07
C THR A 50 9.39 3.40 0.88
N PRO A 51 9.58 2.24 0.22
CA PRO A 51 9.75 0.98 0.93
C PRO A 51 11.09 0.93 1.66
N ASP A 52 11.09 0.36 2.87
CA ASP A 52 12.34 0.08 3.59
C ASP A 52 13.18 -0.93 2.80
N LYS A 53 14.49 -0.69 2.73
CA LYS A 53 15.45 -1.60 2.09
C LYS A 53 15.39 -3.03 2.63
N LYS A 54 15.10 -3.20 3.92
CA LYS A 54 14.93 -4.53 4.54
C LYS A 54 13.77 -5.31 3.94
N LEU A 55 12.78 -4.62 3.40
CA LEU A 55 11.54 -5.20 2.86
C LEU A 55 11.65 -5.55 1.38
N VAL A 56 12.27 -4.68 0.59
CA VAL A 56 12.49 -4.92 -0.84
C VAL A 56 13.76 -5.73 -1.12
N GLY A 57 14.57 -5.96 -0.11
CA GLY A 57 15.83 -6.71 -0.23
C GLY A 57 16.77 -6.04 -1.24
N ASN A 58 17.32 -6.83 -2.17
CA ASN A 58 18.22 -6.35 -3.22
C ASN A 58 17.50 -5.77 -4.44
N LEU A 59 16.16 -5.69 -4.43
CA LEU A 59 15.43 -5.08 -5.53
C LEU A 59 15.68 -3.56 -5.52
N PRO A 60 16.03 -2.96 -6.65
CA PRO A 60 16.35 -1.54 -6.74
C PRO A 60 15.08 -0.68 -6.81
N ILE A 61 14.11 -0.96 -5.92
CA ILE A 61 12.85 -0.23 -5.82
C ILE A 61 13.06 0.97 -4.90
N THR A 62 12.82 2.17 -5.40
CA THR A 62 12.97 3.41 -4.64
C THR A 62 11.65 4.00 -4.19
N THR A 63 10.59 3.80 -4.95
CA THR A 63 9.26 4.35 -4.67
C THR A 63 8.22 3.37 -5.17
N LEU A 64 7.12 3.27 -4.47
CA LEU A 64 5.98 2.46 -4.88
C LEU A 64 4.71 3.28 -4.71
N THR A 65 3.90 3.36 -5.78
CA THR A 65 2.58 3.98 -5.75
C THR A 65 1.54 2.95 -6.11
N LEU A 66 0.59 2.75 -5.21
CA LEU A 66 -0.60 1.93 -5.43
C LEU A 66 -1.74 2.84 -5.85
N TYR A 67 -2.50 2.41 -6.85
CA TYR A 67 -3.76 3.01 -7.28
C TYR A 67 -4.84 1.95 -7.27
N ALA A 68 -6.00 2.30 -6.70
CA ALA A 68 -7.20 1.47 -6.71
C ALA A 68 -8.41 2.31 -7.08
N LYS A 69 -9.29 1.79 -7.93
CA LYS A 69 -10.57 2.40 -8.29
C LYS A 69 -11.57 1.31 -8.68
N GLY A 70 -12.60 1.13 -7.86
CA GLY A 70 -13.48 -0.03 -8.02
C GLY A 70 -12.66 -1.32 -8.02
N LYS A 71 -12.72 -2.10 -9.11
CA LYS A 71 -11.94 -3.35 -9.27
C LYS A 71 -10.60 -3.15 -9.99
N ASP A 72 -10.34 -1.95 -10.49
CA ASP A 72 -9.10 -1.66 -11.21
C ASP A 72 -7.97 -1.35 -10.24
N LEU A 73 -6.79 -1.87 -10.53
CA LEU A 73 -5.59 -1.69 -9.75
C LEU A 73 -4.43 -1.28 -10.64
N ALA A 74 -3.58 -0.39 -10.15
CA ALA A 74 -2.30 -0.15 -10.79
C ALA A 74 -1.20 0.05 -9.74
N ILE A 75 0.00 -0.34 -10.10
CA ILE A 75 1.19 -0.19 -9.27
C ILE A 75 2.28 0.47 -10.10
N ASP A 76 2.72 1.65 -9.67
CA ASP A 76 3.89 2.30 -10.23
C ASP A 76 5.09 2.06 -9.33
N THR A 77 6.21 1.72 -9.95
CA THR A 77 7.49 1.60 -9.28
C THR A 77 8.62 2.13 -10.14
N LYS A 78 9.74 2.48 -9.51
CA LYS A 78 10.98 2.78 -10.20
C LYS A 78 12.00 1.70 -9.91
N LEU A 79 12.44 1.01 -10.95
CA LEU A 79 13.58 0.09 -10.91
C LEU A 79 14.83 0.89 -11.27
N LYS A 80 15.57 1.38 -10.28
CA LYS A 80 16.63 2.40 -10.44
C LYS A 80 16.05 3.67 -11.07
N PHE A 81 16.30 3.87 -12.38
CA PHE A 81 15.84 5.05 -13.13
C PHE A 81 14.68 4.75 -14.07
N PHE A 82 14.31 3.48 -14.21
CA PHE A 82 13.30 3.05 -15.16
C PHE A 82 11.94 2.89 -14.49
N PRO A 83 10.94 3.72 -14.83
CA PRO A 83 9.60 3.57 -14.27
C PRO A 83 8.89 2.37 -14.91
N VAL A 84 8.24 1.59 -14.08
CA VAL A 84 7.42 0.45 -14.48
C VAL A 84 6.03 0.61 -13.89
N ARG A 85 5.02 0.40 -14.71
CA ARG A 85 3.62 0.34 -14.31
C ARG A 85 3.06 -1.05 -14.55
N LEU A 86 2.44 -1.60 -13.51
CA LEU A 86 1.55 -2.76 -13.59
C LEU A 86 0.12 -2.27 -13.56
N VAL A 87 -0.74 -2.75 -14.43
CA VAL A 87 -2.18 -2.39 -14.46
C VAL A 87 -2.99 -3.67 -14.54
N LYS A 88 -3.98 -3.81 -13.66
CA LYS A 88 -5.05 -4.79 -13.75
C LYS A 88 -6.36 -4.05 -13.97
N THR A 89 -7.02 -4.34 -15.07
CA THR A 89 -8.33 -3.79 -15.40
C THR A 89 -9.20 -4.91 -15.97
N GLY A 90 -10.32 -5.18 -15.28
CA GLY A 90 -11.07 -6.41 -15.52
C GLY A 90 -10.19 -7.65 -15.32
N ASP A 91 -10.22 -8.58 -16.32
CA ASP A 91 -9.41 -9.80 -16.32
C ASP A 91 -8.03 -9.62 -16.95
N ALA A 92 -7.74 -8.43 -17.49
CA ALA A 92 -6.50 -8.15 -18.17
C ALA A 92 -5.46 -7.53 -17.23
N CYS A 93 -4.21 -7.97 -17.41
CA CYS A 93 -3.09 -7.44 -16.65
C CYS A 93 -1.93 -7.12 -17.60
N TYR A 94 -1.34 -5.93 -17.39
CA TYR A 94 -0.29 -5.39 -18.24
C TYR A 94 0.88 -4.88 -17.41
N ALA A 95 2.10 -5.05 -17.95
CA ALA A 95 3.28 -4.37 -17.46
C ALA A 95 3.90 -3.54 -18.57
N TYR A 96 4.16 -2.28 -18.31
CA TYR A 96 4.79 -1.39 -19.28
C TYR A 96 5.54 -0.25 -18.57
N SER A 97 6.37 0.44 -19.33
CA SER A 97 6.95 1.69 -18.86
C SER A 97 6.11 2.87 -19.34
N PRO A 98 5.71 3.81 -18.47
CA PRO A 98 5.09 5.05 -18.88
C PRO A 98 5.93 5.89 -19.86
N LEU A 99 7.25 5.65 -19.93
CA LEU A 99 8.14 6.27 -20.93
C LEU A 99 8.06 5.62 -22.31
N LEU A 100 7.56 4.37 -22.38
CA LEU A 100 7.43 3.59 -23.60
C LEU A 100 6.02 3.01 -23.70
N PRO A 101 4.98 3.85 -23.76
CA PRO A 101 3.58 3.40 -23.66
C PRO A 101 3.11 2.60 -24.88
N PHE A 102 3.92 2.54 -25.95
CA PHE A 102 3.64 1.80 -27.18
C PHE A 102 4.13 0.34 -27.14
N ALA A 103 4.72 -0.10 -26.03
CA ALA A 103 5.21 -1.47 -25.85
C ALA A 103 4.85 -1.98 -24.44
N TYR A 104 4.26 -3.17 -24.37
CA TYR A 104 3.83 -3.74 -23.10
C TYR A 104 4.01 -5.26 -23.07
N LEU A 105 3.92 -5.81 -21.86
CA LEU A 105 3.82 -7.24 -21.61
C LEU A 105 2.43 -7.55 -21.08
N SER A 106 1.76 -8.53 -21.67
CA SER A 106 0.58 -9.15 -21.06
C SER A 106 1.02 -10.10 -19.96
N ILE A 107 0.47 -9.95 -18.77
CA ILE A 107 0.83 -10.72 -17.57
C ILE A 107 -0.40 -11.54 -17.17
N ASP A 108 -0.19 -12.76 -16.67
CA ASP A 108 -1.27 -13.54 -16.06
C ASP A 108 -1.80 -12.79 -14.83
N SER A 109 -3.11 -12.57 -14.76
CA SER A 109 -3.77 -11.89 -13.65
C SER A 109 -3.46 -12.56 -12.30
N LYS A 110 -3.23 -13.89 -12.29
CA LYS A 110 -2.80 -14.65 -11.13
C LYS A 110 -1.52 -14.10 -10.46
N VAL A 111 -0.70 -13.34 -11.19
CA VAL A 111 0.46 -12.65 -10.60
C VAL A 111 0.01 -11.58 -9.63
N ILE A 112 -0.95 -10.76 -10.04
CA ILE A 112 -1.50 -9.71 -9.17
C ILE A 112 -2.40 -10.34 -8.10
N ASP A 113 -3.20 -11.35 -8.46
CA ASP A 113 -4.02 -12.10 -7.51
C ASP A 113 -3.16 -12.79 -6.45
N GLY A 114 -1.97 -13.29 -6.83
CA GLY A 114 -0.97 -13.79 -5.89
C GLY A 114 -0.34 -12.72 -4.99
N ILE A 115 -0.49 -11.44 -5.38
CA ILE A 115 0.00 -10.28 -4.62
C ILE A 115 -1.04 -9.81 -3.60
N ILE A 116 -2.26 -9.62 -4.02
CA ILE A 116 -3.35 -9.04 -3.23
C ILE A 116 -4.37 -10.11 -2.78
N GLY A 117 -4.20 -11.36 -3.19
CA GLY A 117 -5.19 -12.43 -3.04
C GLY A 117 -6.29 -12.31 -4.09
N ASP A 118 -7.16 -13.33 -4.15
CA ASP A 118 -8.34 -13.35 -5.05
C ASP A 118 -9.46 -12.38 -4.60
N LYS A 119 -9.19 -11.59 -3.55
CA LYS A 119 -10.17 -10.71 -2.93
C LYS A 119 -10.19 -9.33 -3.56
N ASP A 120 -11.36 -8.70 -3.51
CA ASP A 120 -11.51 -7.28 -3.80
C ASP A 120 -10.64 -6.46 -2.85
N ILE A 121 -9.86 -5.52 -3.39
CA ILE A 121 -8.99 -4.64 -2.60
C ILE A 121 -9.78 -3.89 -1.52
N TRP A 122 -11.05 -3.54 -1.80
CA TRP A 122 -11.89 -2.82 -0.87
C TRP A 122 -12.38 -3.72 0.27
N GLU A 123 -12.70 -4.99 0.01
CA GLU A 123 -12.96 -5.97 1.07
C GLU A 123 -11.75 -6.04 2.01
N TYR A 124 -10.56 -6.02 1.44
CA TYR A 124 -9.33 -6.05 2.21
C TYR A 124 -9.12 -4.76 3.02
N VAL A 125 -9.36 -3.58 2.42
CA VAL A 125 -9.29 -2.27 3.10
C VAL A 125 -10.31 -2.22 4.24
N HIS A 126 -11.57 -2.60 3.99
CA HIS A 126 -12.63 -2.60 5.00
C HIS A 126 -12.28 -3.52 6.16
N LYS A 127 -11.90 -4.77 5.88
CA LYS A 127 -11.48 -5.72 6.92
C LYS A 127 -10.31 -5.18 7.75
N THR A 128 -9.38 -4.49 7.11
CA THR A 128 -8.23 -3.88 7.78
C THR A 128 -8.65 -2.73 8.69
N VAL A 129 -9.53 -1.83 8.20
CA VAL A 129 -10.06 -0.72 9.00
C VAL A 129 -10.87 -1.24 10.17
N ASP A 130 -11.75 -2.23 9.95
CA ASP A 130 -12.55 -2.86 11.00
C ASP A 130 -11.64 -3.50 12.05
N SER A 131 -10.62 -4.22 11.61
CA SER A 131 -9.62 -4.78 12.51
C SER A 131 -8.90 -3.70 13.32
N ALA A 132 -8.44 -2.62 12.67
CA ALA A 132 -7.76 -1.52 13.35
C ALA A 132 -8.67 -0.85 14.39
N ARG A 133 -9.94 -0.59 14.05
CA ARG A 133 -10.93 -0.02 14.98
C ARG A 133 -11.22 -0.92 16.17
N LEU A 134 -11.26 -2.22 15.93
CA LEU A 134 -11.46 -3.20 17.00
C LEU A 134 -10.25 -3.28 17.94
N LEU A 135 -9.06 -3.00 17.45
CA LEU A 135 -7.80 -3.40 18.05
C LEU A 135 -7.07 -2.26 18.74
N LEU A 136 -7.10 -1.07 18.12
CA LEU A 136 -6.33 0.07 18.58
C LEU A 136 -7.14 0.89 19.58
N ALA A 137 -6.71 0.90 20.83
CA ALA A 137 -7.21 1.80 21.84
C ALA A 137 -6.39 3.10 21.80
N TYR A 138 -7.07 4.23 21.61
CA TYR A 138 -6.44 5.55 21.71
C TYR A 138 -5.87 5.79 23.10
N VAL A 139 -4.63 6.23 23.16
CA VAL A 139 -3.93 6.54 24.44
C VAL A 139 -3.83 8.04 24.63
N LYS A 140 -3.21 8.73 23.66
CA LYS A 140 -2.95 10.18 23.74
C LYS A 140 -2.56 10.74 22.37
N SER A 141 -2.58 12.07 22.29
CA SER A 141 -1.91 12.82 21.22
C SER A 141 -0.93 13.82 21.79
N TYR A 142 0.14 14.07 21.04
CA TYR A 142 1.19 15.01 21.41
C TYR A 142 2.02 15.40 20.20
N ASP A 143 2.78 16.50 20.34
CA ASP A 143 3.72 16.91 19.31
C ASP A 143 5.07 16.22 19.53
N GLU A 144 5.64 15.65 18.47
CA GLU A 144 6.96 15.02 18.46
C GLU A 144 7.82 15.64 17.35
N LYS A 145 9.03 16.06 17.71
CA LYS A 145 9.99 16.58 16.74
C LYS A 145 10.89 15.46 16.25
N ILE A 146 10.92 15.24 14.92
CA ILE A 146 11.80 14.26 14.26
C ILE A 146 12.65 15.01 13.24
N GLY A 147 13.95 15.14 13.51
CA GLY A 147 14.82 16.03 12.75
C GLY A 147 14.37 17.48 12.91
N ASP A 148 14.14 18.17 11.80
CA ASP A 148 13.68 19.56 11.78
C ASP A 148 12.15 19.70 11.68
N GLU A 149 11.43 18.59 11.62
CA GLU A 149 9.98 18.59 11.44
C GLU A 149 9.24 18.23 12.73
N THR A 150 8.12 18.93 12.98
CA THR A 150 7.21 18.63 14.09
C THR A 150 5.97 17.92 13.53
N TYR A 151 5.59 16.83 14.18
CA TYR A 151 4.45 16.00 13.85
C TYR A 151 3.47 15.96 15.00
N LEU A 152 2.17 16.06 14.72
CA LEU A 152 1.16 15.61 15.67
C LEU A 152 1.18 14.07 15.67
N VAL A 153 1.42 13.47 16.82
CA VAL A 153 1.42 12.03 17.01
C VAL A 153 0.16 11.60 17.72
N GLU A 154 -0.54 10.64 17.16
CA GLU A 154 -1.61 9.92 17.84
C GLU A 154 -1.12 8.52 18.18
N GLU A 155 -1.11 8.19 19.46
CA GLU A 155 -0.62 6.93 20.01
C GLU A 155 -1.78 6.03 20.39
N PHE A 156 -1.67 4.79 19.97
CA PHE A 156 -2.63 3.72 20.23
C PHE A 156 -1.90 2.49 20.76
N ASN A 157 -2.54 1.79 21.66
CA ASN A 157 -2.05 0.50 22.16
C ASN A 157 -3.06 -0.60 21.83
N ASP A 158 -2.55 -1.79 21.64
CA ASP A 158 -3.37 -2.99 21.61
C ASP A 158 -3.25 -3.81 22.92
N ARG A 159 -3.95 -4.95 22.94
CA ARG A 159 -3.93 -5.86 24.09
C ARG A 159 -2.68 -6.73 24.16
N GLU A 160 -1.88 -6.78 23.11
CA GLU A 160 -0.68 -7.60 22.99
C GLU A 160 0.61 -6.80 23.26
N HIS A 161 0.50 -5.65 23.93
CA HIS A 161 1.62 -4.76 24.21
C HIS A 161 2.31 -4.21 22.96
N VAL A 162 1.55 -4.00 21.89
CA VAL A 162 2.03 -3.32 20.70
C VAL A 162 1.56 -1.87 20.72
N THR A 163 2.50 -0.94 20.58
CA THR A 163 2.24 0.49 20.49
C THR A 163 2.31 0.92 19.03
N THR A 164 1.21 1.49 18.52
CA THR A 164 1.15 2.07 17.17
C THR A 164 1.05 3.59 17.25
N LYS A 165 1.92 4.27 16.54
CA LYS A 165 1.93 5.74 16.46
C LYS A 165 1.69 6.19 15.02
N PHE A 166 0.75 7.10 14.85
CA PHE A 166 0.43 7.75 13.59
C PHE A 166 0.93 9.19 13.62
N TYR A 167 1.79 9.55 12.68
CA TYR A 167 2.46 10.86 12.62
C TYR A 167 1.85 11.71 11.52
N TYR A 168 1.26 12.83 11.90
CA TYR A 168 0.57 13.75 11.00
C TYR A 168 1.34 15.05 10.83
N LYS A 169 1.46 15.51 9.57
CA LYS A 169 1.88 16.87 9.24
C LYS A 169 0.69 17.60 8.62
N GLY A 170 0.10 18.56 9.34
CA GLY A 170 -1.24 19.04 9.02
C GLY A 170 -2.25 17.89 9.06
N ASP A 171 -3.01 17.70 7.97
CA ASP A 171 -3.99 16.61 7.86
C ASP A 171 -3.46 15.36 7.15
N MET A 172 -2.18 15.38 6.77
CA MET A 172 -1.55 14.29 6.04
C MET A 172 -0.82 13.33 6.98
N LEU A 173 -1.21 12.08 6.98
CA LEU A 173 -0.44 10.99 7.60
C LEU A 173 0.88 10.84 6.83
N LYS A 174 2.00 10.94 7.53
CA LYS A 174 3.35 10.86 6.95
C LYS A 174 4.11 9.62 7.37
N ARG A 175 3.74 9.05 8.51
CA ARG A 175 4.48 7.93 9.06
C ARG A 175 3.58 7.11 9.98
N VAL A 176 3.78 5.82 9.97
CA VAL A 176 3.25 4.90 11.00
C VAL A 176 4.43 4.17 11.61
N SER A 177 4.47 4.09 12.92
CA SER A 177 5.47 3.32 13.66
C SER A 177 4.75 2.30 14.54
N VAL A 178 5.19 1.05 14.46
CA VAL A 178 4.66 -0.07 15.25
C VAL A 178 5.78 -0.62 16.11
N TYR A 179 5.65 -0.50 17.42
CA TYR A 179 6.58 -1.03 18.39
C TYR A 179 5.97 -2.24 19.08
N ASN A 180 6.66 -3.36 19.03
CA ASN A 180 6.31 -4.58 19.73
C ASN A 180 7.19 -4.73 20.97
N GLU A 181 6.59 -4.72 22.15
CA GLU A 181 7.31 -4.80 23.44
C GLU A 181 7.92 -6.18 23.66
N SER A 182 7.30 -7.24 23.13
CA SER A 182 7.72 -8.63 23.37
C SER A 182 9.07 -8.95 22.73
N ASP A 183 9.33 -8.46 21.53
CA ASP A 183 10.59 -8.67 20.80
C ASP A 183 11.45 -7.39 20.68
N LYS A 184 10.96 -6.28 21.26
CA LYS A 184 11.59 -4.95 21.24
C LYS A 184 11.90 -4.44 19.83
N THR A 185 11.10 -4.82 18.86
CA THR A 185 11.25 -4.38 17.47
C THR A 185 10.39 -3.16 17.17
N THR A 186 10.91 -2.28 16.32
CA THR A 186 10.15 -1.16 15.77
C THR A 186 10.14 -1.28 14.26
N GLN A 187 8.94 -1.30 13.69
CA GLN A 187 8.72 -1.18 12.27
C GLN A 187 8.24 0.23 11.95
N VAL A 188 8.77 0.82 10.88
CA VAL A 188 8.44 2.18 10.47
C VAL A 188 8.06 2.19 9.01
N PHE A 189 6.91 2.81 8.73
CA PHE A 189 6.36 2.96 7.39
C PHE A 189 6.24 4.45 7.06
N ALA A 190 7.01 4.92 6.08
CA ALA A 190 6.92 6.28 5.58
C ALA A 190 5.89 6.35 4.47
N ILE A 191 4.99 7.34 4.55
CA ILE A 191 3.95 7.62 3.56
C ILE A 191 4.28 8.98 2.92
N ASP A 192 4.68 8.95 1.66
CA ASP A 192 5.05 10.18 0.96
C ASP A 192 3.81 11.02 0.64
N ASN A 193 2.78 10.36 0.10
CA ASN A 193 1.52 10.99 -0.26
C ASN A 193 0.37 9.98 -0.36
N TYR A 194 -0.87 10.45 -0.18
CA TYR A 194 -2.08 9.70 -0.51
C TYR A 194 -3.20 10.62 -0.97
N SER A 195 -4.14 10.07 -1.73
CA SER A 195 -5.33 10.76 -2.24
C SER A 195 -6.49 9.78 -2.35
N PHE A 196 -7.69 10.26 -2.17
CA PHE A 196 -8.95 9.53 -2.41
C PHE A 196 -9.54 9.84 -3.79
N THR A 197 -8.71 10.31 -4.72
CA THR A 197 -9.05 10.52 -6.12
C THR A 197 -7.96 9.97 -7.00
N VAL A 198 -8.33 9.22 -8.04
CA VAL A 198 -7.39 8.63 -8.99
C VAL A 198 -7.76 9.02 -10.41
N ALA A 199 -6.77 9.51 -11.17
CA ALA A 199 -6.99 9.87 -12.56
C ALA A 199 -7.35 8.61 -13.38
N PRO A 200 -8.48 8.58 -14.12
CA PRO A 200 -8.92 7.39 -14.87
C PRO A 200 -7.89 6.88 -15.88
N ARG A 201 -7.03 7.76 -16.39
CA ARG A 201 -5.96 7.40 -17.34
C ARG A 201 -4.95 6.39 -16.79
N ILE A 202 -4.88 6.25 -15.46
CA ILE A 202 -3.95 5.33 -14.79
C ILE A 202 -4.26 3.88 -15.15
N PHE A 203 -5.55 3.54 -15.28
CA PHE A 203 -6.03 2.18 -15.52
C PHE A 203 -6.24 1.86 -17.00
N LYS A 204 -5.93 2.79 -17.90
CA LYS A 204 -6.06 2.53 -19.33
C LYS A 204 -5.08 1.45 -19.76
N ALA A 205 -5.59 0.48 -20.51
CA ALA A 205 -4.76 -0.50 -21.20
C ALA A 205 -3.71 0.22 -22.06
N PRO A 206 -2.47 -0.24 -22.08
CA PRO A 206 -1.48 0.29 -23.00
C PRO A 206 -1.90 0.04 -24.45
N PHE A 207 -1.49 0.92 -25.35
CA PHE A 207 -1.66 0.72 -26.78
C PHE A 207 -0.33 0.33 -27.40
N GLY A 208 -0.37 -0.42 -28.53
CA GLY A 208 0.84 -0.72 -29.29
C GLY A 208 1.20 -2.20 -29.33
N ILE A 209 2.47 -2.52 -29.19
CA ILE A 209 3.00 -3.85 -29.46
C ILE A 209 3.02 -4.68 -28.18
N ASP A 210 2.32 -5.82 -28.21
CA ASP A 210 2.45 -6.84 -27.15
C ASP A 210 3.75 -7.61 -27.35
N LEU A 211 4.74 -7.25 -26.56
CA LEU A 211 6.05 -7.90 -26.59
C LEU A 211 6.03 -9.33 -26.03
N THR A 212 4.96 -9.73 -25.33
CA THR A 212 4.87 -11.07 -24.71
C THR A 212 4.98 -12.16 -25.78
N LYS A 213 4.24 -12.00 -26.87
CA LYS A 213 4.26 -12.96 -27.99
C LYS A 213 5.62 -13.02 -28.65
N LEU A 214 6.26 -11.88 -28.79
CA LEU A 214 7.56 -11.76 -29.43
C LEU A 214 8.66 -12.38 -28.57
N LEU A 215 8.66 -12.14 -27.28
CA LEU A 215 9.61 -12.70 -26.33
C LEU A 215 9.41 -14.21 -26.12
N LYS A 216 8.17 -14.70 -26.19
CA LYS A 216 7.88 -16.15 -26.24
C LYS A 216 8.48 -16.80 -27.49
N LEU A 217 8.33 -16.17 -28.64
CA LEU A 217 8.84 -16.67 -29.93
C LEU A 217 10.38 -16.81 -29.90
N PHE A 218 11.06 -15.85 -29.30
CA PHE A 218 12.53 -15.85 -29.20
C PHE A 218 13.06 -16.66 -28.00
N GLY A 219 12.20 -17.30 -27.21
CA GLY A 219 12.62 -18.11 -26.06
C GLY A 219 13.29 -17.31 -24.95
N VAL A 220 13.19 -15.98 -24.99
CA VAL A 220 13.85 -15.07 -24.02
C VAL A 220 13.18 -15.17 -22.64
N ILE A 221 11.91 -15.55 -22.59
CA ILE A 221 11.11 -15.61 -21.37
C ILE A 221 10.80 -17.07 -21.06
N LYS A 222 11.68 -17.73 -20.30
CA LYS A 222 11.40 -19.03 -19.67
C LYS A 222 11.02 -18.78 -18.22
N GLY A 223 9.77 -19.12 -17.83
CA GLY A 223 9.36 -19.13 -16.42
C GLY A 223 8.81 -17.82 -15.85
N LEU A 224 8.57 -16.78 -16.66
CA LEU A 224 7.75 -15.66 -16.23
C LEU A 224 6.25 -16.02 -16.37
N PRO A 225 5.40 -15.67 -15.39
CA PRO A 225 3.96 -15.87 -15.43
C PRO A 225 3.33 -14.83 -16.38
N ILE A 226 3.43 -15.10 -17.68
CA ILE A 226 2.88 -14.27 -18.76
C ILE A 226 1.70 -14.99 -19.38
N ALA A 227 0.65 -14.21 -19.66
CA ALA A 227 -0.59 -14.67 -20.27
C ALA A 227 -0.38 -15.20 -21.71
#